data_b7b5b8eb408b201f96b6800524086146
#
_entry.id   b7b5b8eb408b201f96b6800524086146
#
_cell.length_a   1.000
_cell.length_b   1.000
_cell.length_c   1.000
_cell.angle_alpha   90.00
_cell.angle_beta   90.00
_cell.angle_gamma   90.00
#
_symmetry.space_group_name_H-M   'P 1'
#
loop_
_entity.id
_entity.type
_entity.pdbx_description
1 polymer ?
#
loop_
_entity_poly.entity_id
_entity_poly.type
_entity_poly.pdbx_seq_one_letter_code
_entity_poly.pdbx_strand_id
1 'polypeptide(L)'
;MGSYKLTITGVNEILAKLNVKAMEQDIQLALNDFGLRVVQQAKTLTPKDEGYLARSINFTSETLSVTINVNVDYGAYIEFGTRKFAAAYVSTLPSQWQQFAQQFRGSQPGSFGEFVQRIMAWVKRKGIPEEAAYPIVLKILREGIKPQPFLYPAFTNQTPVLIKDLENLLT
;
A
#
# COMPACT_ATOMS: atom_id res chain seq x y z
N MET A 1 -4.13 -15.83 -5.40
CA MET A 1 -3.61 -14.86 -4.41
C MET A 1 -3.45 -13.53 -5.12
N GLY A 2 -4.26 -12.54 -4.77
CA GLY A 2 -4.10 -11.17 -5.28
C GLY A 2 -2.94 -10.50 -4.53
N SER A 3 -1.95 -10.05 -5.25
CA SER A 3 -0.90 -9.16 -4.74
C SER A 3 -0.92 -7.90 -5.58
N TYR A 4 -0.65 -6.74 -4.98
CA TYR A 4 -0.43 -5.52 -5.73
C TYR A 4 0.97 -4.98 -5.47
N LYS A 5 1.49 -4.28 -6.48
CA LYS A 5 2.86 -3.77 -6.50
C LYS A 5 2.85 -2.28 -6.81
N LEU A 6 3.65 -1.52 -6.09
CA LEU A 6 4.01 -0.15 -6.41
C LEU A 6 5.48 -0.13 -6.83
N THR A 7 5.75 0.23 -8.08
CA THR A 7 7.11 0.31 -8.62
C THR A 7 7.48 1.76 -8.88
N ILE A 8 8.66 2.17 -8.43
CA ILE A 8 9.24 3.46 -8.79
C ILE A 8 9.94 3.29 -10.14
N THR A 9 9.55 4.10 -11.12
CA THR A 9 10.16 4.20 -12.44
C THR A 9 10.58 5.64 -12.70
N GLY A 10 11.38 5.87 -13.73
CA GLY A 10 11.83 7.22 -14.11
C GLY A 10 13.29 7.52 -13.74
N VAL A 11 13.91 6.69 -12.92
CA VAL A 11 15.35 6.80 -12.60
C VAL A 11 16.19 6.62 -13.87
N ASN A 12 15.79 5.75 -14.79
CA ASN A 12 16.51 5.48 -16.04
C ASN A 12 16.62 6.71 -16.96
N GLU A 13 15.62 7.62 -16.94
CA GLU A 13 15.67 8.84 -17.77
C GLU A 13 16.68 9.86 -17.24
N ILE A 14 16.85 9.91 -15.93
CA ILE A 14 17.88 10.73 -15.25
C ILE A 14 19.26 10.14 -15.55
N LEU A 15 19.37 8.84 -15.50
CA LEU A 15 20.62 8.09 -15.69
C LEU A 15 21.15 8.13 -17.12
N ALA A 16 20.27 8.20 -18.12
CA ALA A 16 20.67 8.32 -19.53
C ALA A 16 21.45 9.62 -19.84
N LYS A 17 21.38 10.60 -18.94
CA LYS A 17 22.08 11.90 -19.07
C LYS A 17 23.42 11.96 -18.34
N LEU A 18 23.76 10.95 -17.57
CA LEU A 18 24.99 10.89 -16.73
C LEU A 18 25.84 9.69 -17.13
N ASN A 19 27.17 9.75 -16.91
CA ASN A 19 28.06 8.61 -17.17
C ASN A 19 27.92 7.57 -16.05
N VAL A 20 26.84 6.81 -16.09
CA VAL A 20 26.11 6.22 -14.97
C VAL A 20 26.71 4.93 -14.43
N LYS A 21 27.55 4.25 -15.20
CA LYS A 21 28.04 2.91 -14.83
C LYS A 21 28.78 2.86 -13.49
N ALA A 22 29.45 3.95 -13.13
CA ALA A 22 30.15 4.06 -11.84
C ALA A 22 29.19 4.31 -10.65
N MET A 23 28.02 4.88 -10.92
CA MET A 23 27.06 5.28 -9.89
C MET A 23 25.90 4.30 -9.72
N GLU A 24 25.78 3.27 -10.58
CA GLU A 24 24.67 2.31 -10.54
C GLU A 24 24.53 1.63 -9.18
N GLN A 25 25.65 1.27 -8.55
CA GLN A 25 25.63 0.61 -7.24
C GLN A 25 25.12 1.55 -6.14
N ASP A 26 25.60 2.79 -6.13
CA ASP A 26 25.20 3.77 -5.10
C ASP A 26 23.72 4.14 -5.24
N ILE A 27 23.25 4.31 -6.47
CA ILE A 27 21.83 4.54 -6.76
C ILE A 27 21.00 3.33 -6.32
N GLN A 28 21.46 2.11 -6.61
CA GLN A 28 20.75 0.90 -6.18
C GLN A 28 20.69 0.79 -4.65
N LEU A 29 21.76 1.17 -3.95
CA LEU A 29 21.76 1.24 -2.49
C LEU A 29 20.76 2.26 -1.95
N ALA A 30 20.69 3.47 -2.53
CA ALA A 30 19.72 4.48 -2.15
C ALA A 30 18.27 4.01 -2.38
N LEU A 31 18.01 3.31 -3.50
CA LEU A 31 16.69 2.74 -3.78
C LEU A 31 16.33 1.62 -2.79
N ASN A 32 17.28 0.76 -2.45
CA ASN A 32 17.04 -0.32 -1.48
C ASN A 32 16.75 0.24 -0.09
N ASP A 33 17.49 1.26 0.34
CA ASP A 33 17.27 1.91 1.62
C ASP A 33 15.90 2.65 1.64
N PHE A 34 15.53 3.30 0.55
CA PHE A 34 14.18 3.84 0.38
C PHE A 34 13.11 2.75 0.52
N GLY A 35 13.25 1.62 -0.17
CA GLY A 35 12.34 0.48 -0.08
C GLY A 35 12.19 -0.02 1.36
N LEU A 36 13.30 -0.15 2.07
CA LEU A 36 13.32 -0.56 3.48
C LEU A 36 12.57 0.45 4.37
N ARG A 37 12.86 1.76 4.24
CA ARG A 37 12.20 2.82 5.00
C ARG A 37 10.69 2.86 4.74
N VAL A 38 10.27 2.77 3.47
CA VAL A 38 8.84 2.73 3.11
C VAL A 38 8.15 1.53 3.74
N VAL A 39 8.74 0.32 3.64
CA VAL A 39 8.18 -0.89 4.24
C VAL A 39 8.07 -0.77 5.76
N GLN A 40 9.10 -0.27 6.44
CA GLN A 40 9.09 -0.08 7.89
C GLN A 40 7.99 0.89 8.31
N GLN A 41 7.89 2.03 7.64
CA GLN A 41 6.87 3.04 7.95
C GLN A 41 5.47 2.53 7.60
N ALA A 42 5.28 1.88 6.46
CA ALA A 42 4.00 1.29 6.09
C ALA A 42 3.52 0.27 7.13
N LYS A 43 4.41 -0.61 7.60
CA LYS A 43 4.08 -1.57 8.69
C LYS A 43 3.63 -0.90 9.98
N THR A 44 4.20 0.23 10.34
CA THR A 44 3.79 0.99 11.53
C THR A 44 2.42 1.64 11.38
N LEU A 45 2.07 2.04 10.17
CA LEU A 45 0.81 2.72 9.85
C LEU A 45 -0.36 1.74 9.62
N THR A 46 -0.09 0.43 9.43
CA THR A 46 -1.16 -0.54 9.25
C THR A 46 -2.07 -0.65 10.47
N PRO A 47 -3.38 -0.86 10.27
CA PRO A 47 -4.29 -1.17 11.37
C PRO A 47 -3.82 -2.38 12.17
N LYS A 48 -3.83 -2.26 13.50
CA LYS A 48 -3.42 -3.34 14.40
C LYS A 48 -4.59 -4.31 14.63
N ASP A 49 -4.47 -5.51 14.06
CA ASP A 49 -5.34 -6.65 14.39
C ASP A 49 -4.44 -7.88 14.60
N GLU A 50 -4.45 -8.85 13.70
CA GLU A 50 -3.57 -10.03 13.79
C GLU A 50 -2.18 -9.82 13.18
N GLY A 51 -1.93 -8.63 12.61
CA GLY A 51 -0.66 -8.24 12.00
C GLY A 51 -0.39 -8.87 10.62
N TYR A 52 -1.35 -9.58 10.03
CA TYR A 52 -1.17 -10.20 8.71
C TYR A 52 -0.84 -9.16 7.63
N LEU A 53 -1.54 -8.01 7.63
CA LEU A 53 -1.27 -6.93 6.69
C LEU A 53 0.17 -6.42 6.84
N ALA A 54 0.60 -6.12 8.07
CA ALA A 54 1.97 -5.64 8.32
C ALA A 54 3.03 -6.65 7.86
N ARG A 55 2.82 -7.95 8.14
CA ARG A 55 3.74 -9.02 7.71
C ARG A 55 3.77 -9.24 6.21
N SER A 56 2.68 -8.92 5.51
CA SER A 56 2.59 -9.07 4.06
C SER A 56 3.34 -8.00 3.26
N ILE A 57 3.72 -6.89 3.90
CA ILE A 57 4.41 -5.78 3.25
C ILE A 57 5.90 -6.11 3.18
N ASN A 58 6.44 -6.13 1.98
CA ASN A 58 7.87 -6.29 1.72
C ASN A 58 8.26 -5.49 0.46
N PHE A 59 9.54 -5.48 0.10
CA PHE A 59 9.99 -4.96 -1.18
C PHE A 59 10.86 -5.98 -1.91
N THR A 60 10.89 -5.84 -3.22
CA THR A 60 11.83 -6.55 -4.10
C THR A 60 12.67 -5.51 -4.84
N SER A 61 13.94 -5.84 -5.04
CA SER A 61 14.92 -4.99 -5.70
C SER A 61 15.30 -5.62 -7.03
N GLU A 62 15.29 -4.82 -8.08
CA GLU A 62 15.80 -5.15 -9.40
C GLU A 62 16.75 -4.02 -9.82
N THR A 63 17.42 -4.17 -10.98
CA THR A 63 18.37 -3.17 -11.44
C THR A 63 17.69 -1.79 -11.57
N LEU A 64 18.17 -0.83 -10.78
CA LEU A 64 17.68 0.56 -10.75
C LEU A 64 16.17 0.69 -10.50
N SER A 65 15.61 -0.26 -9.80
CA SER A 65 14.21 -0.20 -9.38
C SER A 65 13.98 -0.88 -8.04
N VAL A 66 12.96 -0.43 -7.34
CA VAL A 66 12.44 -1.07 -6.15
C VAL A 66 10.93 -1.17 -6.25
N THR A 67 10.38 -2.33 -5.94
CA THR A 67 8.94 -2.59 -5.94
C THR A 67 8.46 -2.90 -4.53
N ILE A 68 7.50 -2.13 -4.04
CA ILE A 68 6.85 -2.41 -2.75
C ILE A 68 5.69 -3.36 -3.01
N ASN A 69 5.68 -4.49 -2.30
CA ASN A 69 4.66 -5.52 -2.43
C ASN A 69 3.78 -5.55 -1.18
N VAL A 70 2.48 -5.71 -1.39
CA VAL A 70 1.48 -6.00 -0.35
C VAL A 70 0.77 -7.29 -0.73
N ASN A 71 1.13 -8.39 -0.07
CA ASN A 71 0.74 -9.74 -0.46
C ASN A 71 -0.53 -10.22 0.26
N VAL A 72 -1.55 -9.34 0.36
CA VAL A 72 -2.89 -9.66 0.84
C VAL A 72 -3.94 -8.97 -0.02
N ASP A 73 -5.01 -9.66 -0.32
CA ASP A 73 -6.06 -9.19 -1.24
C ASP A 73 -6.83 -7.98 -0.71
N TYR A 74 -6.94 -7.87 0.60
CA TYR A 74 -7.71 -6.80 1.25
C TYR A 74 -6.89 -5.53 1.49
N GLY A 75 -5.59 -5.53 1.25
CA GLY A 75 -4.71 -4.39 1.52
C GLY A 75 -5.14 -3.11 0.81
N ALA A 76 -5.56 -3.21 -0.46
CA ALA A 76 -6.06 -2.08 -1.23
C ALA A 76 -7.35 -1.48 -0.64
N TYR A 77 -8.23 -2.30 -0.05
CA TYR A 77 -9.45 -1.80 0.60
C TYR A 77 -9.16 -1.09 1.91
N ILE A 78 -8.10 -1.48 2.61
CA ILE A 78 -7.62 -0.75 3.78
C ILE A 78 -6.99 0.58 3.35
N GLU A 79 -6.13 0.57 2.34
CA GLU A 79 -5.46 1.77 1.84
C GLU A 79 -6.45 2.81 1.32
N PHE A 80 -7.31 2.41 0.39
CA PHE A 80 -8.18 3.34 -0.33
C PHE A 80 -9.59 3.45 0.22
N GLY A 81 -9.98 2.53 1.10
CA GLY A 81 -11.38 2.39 1.52
C GLY A 81 -12.26 1.77 0.44
N THR A 82 -13.57 1.80 0.65
CA THR A 82 -14.54 1.31 -0.34
C THR A 82 -15.73 2.25 -0.49
N ARG A 83 -16.47 2.13 -1.61
CA ARG A 83 -17.72 2.88 -1.91
C ARG A 83 -17.52 4.40 -1.78
N LYS A 84 -18.42 5.09 -1.03
CA LYS A 84 -18.40 6.55 -0.86
C LYS A 84 -17.10 7.05 -0.22
N PHE A 85 -16.54 6.28 0.68
CA PHE A 85 -15.29 6.66 1.36
C PHE A 85 -14.10 6.59 0.41
N ALA A 86 -14.05 5.56 -0.45
CA ALA A 86 -13.00 5.48 -1.48
C ALA A 86 -13.12 6.64 -2.46
N ALA A 87 -14.33 6.96 -2.93
CA ALA A 87 -14.53 8.08 -3.86
C ALA A 87 -14.04 9.41 -3.26
N ALA A 88 -14.38 9.68 -2.00
CA ALA A 88 -13.97 10.90 -1.31
C ALA A 88 -12.46 10.96 -1.09
N TYR A 89 -11.84 9.86 -0.63
CA TYR A 89 -10.41 9.86 -0.34
C TYR A 89 -9.55 9.84 -1.62
N VAL A 90 -9.85 8.96 -2.57
CA VAL A 90 -9.06 8.83 -3.79
C VAL A 90 -9.04 10.12 -4.61
N SER A 91 -10.13 10.89 -4.61
CA SER A 91 -10.17 12.18 -5.31
C SER A 91 -9.18 13.22 -4.75
N THR A 92 -8.70 13.06 -3.52
CA THR A 92 -7.71 13.95 -2.90
C THR A 92 -6.27 13.57 -3.21
N LEU A 93 -6.04 12.38 -3.78
CA LEU A 93 -4.70 11.88 -4.08
C LEU A 93 -4.17 12.43 -5.42
N PRO A 94 -2.85 12.44 -5.62
CA PRO A 94 -2.25 12.72 -6.93
C PRO A 94 -2.75 11.76 -8.02
N SER A 95 -2.76 12.21 -9.28
CA SER A 95 -3.31 11.46 -10.42
C SER A 95 -2.76 10.04 -10.56
N GLN A 96 -1.47 9.83 -10.32
CA GLN A 96 -0.83 8.51 -10.36
C GLN A 96 -1.42 7.55 -9.32
N TRP A 97 -1.68 8.04 -8.10
CA TRP A 97 -2.31 7.26 -7.05
C TRP A 97 -3.79 7.02 -7.30
N GLN A 98 -4.47 7.96 -7.95
CA GLN A 98 -5.85 7.76 -8.40
C GLN A 98 -5.93 6.63 -9.45
N GLN A 99 -5.03 6.61 -10.43
CA GLN A 99 -4.93 5.55 -11.44
C GLN A 99 -4.59 4.20 -10.81
N PHE A 100 -3.68 4.19 -9.84
CA PHE A 100 -3.35 2.99 -9.09
C PHE A 100 -4.57 2.44 -8.32
N ALA A 101 -5.31 3.29 -7.63
CA ALA A 101 -6.52 2.91 -6.91
C ALA A 101 -7.63 2.35 -7.84
N GLN A 102 -7.71 2.82 -9.09
CA GLN A 102 -8.68 2.34 -10.08
C GLN A 102 -8.51 0.86 -10.43
N GLN A 103 -7.30 0.32 -10.33
CA GLN A 103 -7.02 -1.10 -10.61
C GLN A 103 -7.77 -2.05 -9.66
N PHE A 104 -8.16 -1.56 -8.49
CA PHE A 104 -8.89 -2.34 -7.47
C PHE A 104 -10.41 -2.13 -7.52
N ARG A 105 -10.90 -1.30 -8.44
CA ARG A 105 -12.32 -0.99 -8.57
C ARG A 105 -13.07 -2.20 -9.08
N GLY A 106 -14.10 -2.63 -8.32
CA GLY A 106 -14.95 -3.77 -8.73
C GLY A 106 -14.36 -5.14 -8.45
N SER A 107 -13.10 -5.25 -8.01
CA SER A 107 -12.59 -6.53 -7.56
C SER A 107 -13.25 -6.90 -6.22
N GLN A 108 -13.78 -8.12 -6.12
CA GLN A 108 -14.36 -8.64 -4.89
C GLN A 108 -13.62 -9.93 -4.50
N PRO A 109 -12.85 -9.95 -3.42
CA PRO A 109 -12.24 -11.17 -2.94
C PRO A 109 -13.28 -11.98 -2.16
N GLY A 110 -13.77 -13.06 -2.78
CA GLY A 110 -14.62 -14.04 -2.12
C GLY A 110 -16.11 -13.79 -2.23
N SER A 111 -16.89 -14.74 -1.71
CA SER A 111 -18.35 -14.72 -1.68
C SER A 111 -18.89 -13.88 -0.52
N PHE A 112 -20.17 -13.51 -0.58
CA PHE A 112 -20.86 -12.86 0.53
C PHE A 112 -20.78 -13.69 1.83
N GLY A 113 -20.90 -15.02 1.73
CA GLY A 113 -20.80 -15.91 2.89
C GLY A 113 -19.43 -15.84 3.56
N GLU A 114 -18.34 -15.86 2.78
CA GLU A 114 -16.98 -15.70 3.32
C GLU A 114 -16.79 -14.35 3.97
N PHE A 115 -17.34 -13.29 3.39
CA PHE A 115 -17.27 -11.95 3.98
C PHE A 115 -17.98 -11.93 5.35
N VAL A 116 -19.19 -12.49 5.45
CA VAL A 116 -19.91 -12.61 6.73
C VAL A 116 -19.09 -13.39 7.76
N GLN A 117 -18.52 -14.54 7.37
CA GLN A 117 -17.68 -15.36 8.26
C GLN A 117 -16.44 -14.60 8.77
N ARG A 118 -15.78 -13.81 7.91
CA ARG A 118 -14.64 -12.97 8.32
C ARG A 118 -15.05 -11.91 9.35
N ILE A 119 -16.21 -11.28 9.17
CA ILE A 119 -16.74 -10.30 10.14
C ILE A 119 -17.13 -10.99 11.44
N MET A 120 -17.76 -12.18 11.41
CA MET A 120 -18.05 -12.95 12.63
C MET A 120 -16.78 -13.32 13.41
N ALA A 121 -15.75 -13.81 12.72
CA ALA A 121 -14.47 -14.10 13.34
C ALA A 121 -13.84 -12.84 13.95
N TRP A 122 -13.93 -11.70 13.28
CA TRP A 122 -13.42 -10.43 13.75
C TRP A 122 -14.16 -9.93 15.02
N VAL A 123 -15.51 -9.92 15.03
CA VAL A 123 -16.28 -9.47 16.21
C VAL A 123 -15.97 -10.36 17.42
N LYS A 124 -15.83 -11.68 17.22
CA LYS A 124 -15.44 -12.62 18.27
C LYS A 124 -14.07 -12.29 18.88
N ARG A 125 -13.07 -12.03 18.02
CA ARG A 125 -11.73 -11.63 18.51
C ARG A 125 -11.71 -10.29 19.25
N LYS A 126 -12.58 -9.37 18.87
CA LYS A 126 -12.71 -8.04 19.50
C LYS A 126 -13.59 -8.03 20.75
N GLY A 127 -14.15 -9.19 21.16
CA GLY A 127 -15.08 -9.27 22.29
C GLY A 127 -16.40 -8.55 22.05
N ILE A 128 -16.77 -8.36 20.78
CA ILE A 128 -18.04 -7.77 20.37
C ILE A 128 -19.08 -8.90 20.32
N PRO A 129 -20.34 -8.68 20.77
CA PRO A 129 -21.38 -9.69 20.65
C PRO A 129 -21.59 -10.17 19.21
N GLU A 130 -21.75 -11.47 18.99
CA GLU A 130 -21.87 -12.07 17.65
C GLU A 130 -23.09 -11.53 16.87
N GLU A 131 -24.16 -11.15 17.57
CA GLU A 131 -25.35 -10.53 16.99
C GLU A 131 -25.06 -9.22 16.25
N ALA A 132 -23.97 -8.53 16.62
CA ALA A 132 -23.52 -7.31 15.95
C ALA A 132 -22.89 -7.57 14.57
N ALA A 133 -22.51 -8.80 14.26
CA ALA A 133 -21.80 -9.13 13.01
C ALA A 133 -22.64 -8.78 11.77
N TYR A 134 -23.92 -9.18 11.75
CA TYR A 134 -24.79 -8.94 10.60
C TYR A 134 -25.10 -7.45 10.37
N PRO A 135 -25.49 -6.66 11.38
CA PRO A 135 -25.58 -5.20 11.26
C PRO A 135 -24.30 -4.54 10.75
N ILE A 136 -23.12 -4.99 11.21
CA ILE A 136 -21.82 -4.47 10.74
C ILE A 136 -21.63 -4.79 9.24
N VAL A 137 -21.92 -6.03 8.82
CA VAL A 137 -21.88 -6.44 7.41
C VAL A 137 -22.77 -5.54 6.56
N LEU A 138 -24.02 -5.34 6.95
CA LEU A 138 -24.96 -4.48 6.22
C LEU A 138 -24.47 -3.03 6.14
N LYS A 139 -23.90 -2.51 7.23
CA LYS A 139 -23.32 -1.17 7.24
C LYS A 139 -22.15 -1.04 6.28
N ILE A 140 -21.22 -2.01 6.28
CA ILE A 140 -20.08 -2.03 5.35
C ILE A 140 -20.57 -2.14 3.90
N LEU A 141 -21.57 -2.98 3.63
CA LEU A 141 -22.15 -3.11 2.30
C LEU A 141 -22.85 -1.83 1.82
N ARG A 142 -23.47 -1.08 2.71
CA ARG A 142 -24.15 0.17 2.38
C ARG A 142 -23.20 1.35 2.26
N GLU A 143 -22.33 1.53 3.23
CA GLU A 143 -21.51 2.74 3.37
C GLU A 143 -20.09 2.58 2.87
N GLY A 144 -19.55 1.37 2.93
CA GLY A 144 -18.16 1.07 2.65
C GLY A 144 -17.29 1.04 3.91
N ILE A 145 -16.00 0.79 3.69
CA ILE A 145 -14.94 0.83 4.69
C ILE A 145 -14.22 2.16 4.58
N LYS A 146 -13.98 2.83 5.70
CA LYS A 146 -13.17 4.05 5.73
C LYS A 146 -11.72 3.72 5.40
N PRO A 147 -11.03 4.54 4.58
CA PRO A 147 -9.62 4.34 4.29
C PRO A 147 -8.78 4.49 5.58
N GLN A 148 -7.79 3.64 5.71
CA GLN A 148 -6.72 3.71 6.71
C GLN A 148 -5.40 3.60 5.95
N PRO A 149 -4.97 4.70 5.30
CA PRO A 149 -3.83 4.67 4.40
C PRO A 149 -2.54 4.39 5.17
N PHE A 150 -1.75 3.47 4.67
CA PHE A 150 -0.47 3.06 5.22
C PHE A 150 0.65 3.14 4.18
N LEU A 151 0.34 2.86 2.91
CA LEU A 151 1.34 2.83 1.84
C LEU A 151 1.58 4.23 1.26
N TYR A 152 0.53 4.97 0.92
CA TYR A 152 0.65 6.33 0.38
C TYR A 152 1.42 7.28 1.31
N PRO A 153 1.06 7.41 2.62
CA PRO A 153 1.80 8.28 3.52
C PRO A 153 3.25 7.80 3.74
N ALA A 154 3.50 6.49 3.83
CA ALA A 154 4.85 5.96 3.95
C ALA A 154 5.71 6.33 2.73
N PHE A 155 5.17 6.13 1.52
CA PHE A 155 5.83 6.49 0.27
C PHE A 155 6.12 7.99 0.20
N THR A 156 5.10 8.82 0.44
CA THR A 156 5.20 10.28 0.33
C THR A 156 6.20 10.87 1.31
N ASN A 157 6.25 10.34 2.53
CA ASN A 157 7.19 10.81 3.55
C ASN A 157 8.65 10.44 3.24
N GLN A 158 8.88 9.31 2.58
CA GLN A 158 10.25 8.86 2.26
C GLN A 158 10.78 9.39 0.93
N THR A 159 9.92 9.84 0.03
CA THR A 159 10.32 10.37 -1.29
C THR A 159 11.29 11.55 -1.19
N PRO A 160 11.09 12.58 -0.34
CA PRO A 160 12.06 13.67 -0.21
C PRO A 160 13.44 13.21 0.28
N VAL A 161 13.48 12.17 1.11
CA VAL A 161 14.75 11.60 1.60
C VAL A 161 15.49 10.92 0.45
N LEU A 162 14.77 10.11 -0.36
CA LEU A 162 15.37 9.50 -1.55
C LEU A 162 15.92 10.55 -2.53
N ILE A 163 15.15 11.62 -2.79
CA ILE A 163 15.61 12.70 -3.68
C ILE A 163 16.92 13.30 -3.16
N LYS A 164 16.99 13.60 -1.86
CA LYS A 164 18.20 14.14 -1.24
C LYS A 164 19.37 13.14 -1.31
N ASP A 165 19.12 11.86 -1.06
CA ASP A 165 20.15 10.82 -1.15
C ASP A 165 20.73 10.76 -2.58
N LEU A 166 19.85 10.82 -3.60
CA LEU A 166 20.28 10.82 -5.01
C LEU A 166 21.00 12.12 -5.42
N GLU A 167 20.57 13.28 -4.91
CA GLU A 167 21.25 14.57 -5.15
C GLU A 167 22.69 14.56 -4.58
N ASN A 168 22.87 13.96 -3.40
CA ASN A 168 24.19 13.83 -2.78
C ASN A 168 25.15 12.93 -3.57
N LEU A 169 24.65 12.02 -4.40
CA LEU A 169 25.48 11.19 -5.29
C LEU A 169 25.98 11.96 -6.52
N LEU A 170 25.38 13.11 -6.82
CA LEU A 170 25.69 13.93 -8.00
C LEU A 170 26.69 15.07 -7.68
N THR A 171 27.00 15.29 -6.42
CA THR A 171 27.92 16.35 -5.94
C THR A 171 29.24 15.78 -5.53
#